data_ce6f15501361e7acc9be0e2b43f01e47
#
_entry.id   ce6f15501361e7acc9be0e2b43f01e47
#
_cell.length_a   1.000
_cell.length_b   1.000
_cell.length_c   1.000
_cell.angle_alpha   90.00
_cell.angle_beta   90.00
_cell.angle_gamma   90.00
#
_symmetry.space_group_name_H-M   'P 1'
#
loop_
_entity.id
_entity.type
_entity.pdbx_description
1 polymer ?
#
loop_
_entity_poly.entity_id
_entity_poly.type
_entity_poly.pdbx_seq_one_letter_code
_entity_poly.pdbx_strand_id
1 'polypeptide(L)'
;TGVIATQDVDALLALDADVICYTASSDIRPDAVVDDLCRMLAGGKNVVGTSFVPLLYPAAAGDGVLERLEAACQEGGTSFYNSGIDPGFGNAGLAIHLAALCKEVDTIRMMEIVNYATWDNPFTMFEIMGFGKPDPSHSLLLSPGSTTLGWGAVLELVAAGIGLHLDELIERHEVIYAPTDIEIASGTVAEGTISGMRFEIVGIADGKERIVVEHVTRLRDEDAPEWPQGAGYRILIGGEPNLKLELELSSDHGDHNHAGCLATAQHVINAIPNVVAAEPGVKTILNLPTYSARA
;
A
#
# COMPACT_ATOMS: atom_id res chain seq x y z
N THR A 1 -14.61 13.67 -22.53
CA THR A 1 -13.26 14.26 -22.45
C THR A 1 -12.59 14.39 -23.81
N GLY A 2 -13.02 13.63 -24.84
CA GLY A 2 -12.40 13.61 -26.17
C GLY A 2 -11.08 12.82 -26.28
N VAL A 3 -10.64 12.20 -25.18
CA VAL A 3 -9.46 11.32 -25.16
C VAL A 3 -9.86 9.92 -25.60
N ILE A 4 -9.08 9.33 -26.53
CA ILE A 4 -9.29 7.99 -27.05
C ILE A 4 -8.26 7.06 -26.40
N ALA A 5 -8.71 5.91 -25.85
CA ALA A 5 -7.82 4.89 -25.34
C ALA A 5 -7.04 4.23 -26.51
N THR A 6 -5.75 3.95 -26.29
CA THR A 6 -4.89 3.30 -27.27
C THR A 6 -3.99 2.25 -26.59
N GLN A 7 -3.56 1.26 -27.38
CA GLN A 7 -2.52 0.29 -27.00
C GLN A 7 -1.16 0.62 -27.64
N ASP A 8 -1.08 1.70 -28.38
CA ASP A 8 0.15 2.17 -29.02
C ASP A 8 1.00 2.92 -27.99
N VAL A 9 1.93 2.19 -27.36
CA VAL A 9 2.82 2.72 -26.32
C VAL A 9 3.77 3.78 -26.89
N ASP A 10 4.23 3.62 -28.12
CA ASP A 10 5.14 4.60 -28.74
C ASP A 10 4.43 5.94 -28.98
N ALA A 11 3.16 5.89 -29.43
CA ALA A 11 2.34 7.09 -29.56
C ALA A 11 2.07 7.76 -28.20
N LEU A 12 1.90 6.99 -27.11
CA LEU A 12 1.73 7.54 -25.76
C LEU A 12 3.02 8.21 -25.27
N LEU A 13 4.18 7.58 -25.47
CA LEU A 13 5.47 8.16 -25.09
C LEU A 13 5.84 9.42 -25.88
N ALA A 14 5.35 9.54 -27.12
CA ALA A 14 5.55 10.71 -27.96
C ALA A 14 4.67 11.92 -27.59
N LEU A 15 3.68 11.77 -26.69
CA LEU A 15 2.86 12.88 -26.22
C LEU A 15 3.70 13.94 -25.53
N ASP A 16 3.33 15.20 -25.71
CA ASP A 16 3.89 16.34 -24.96
C ASP A 16 3.26 16.36 -23.55
N ALA A 17 3.79 15.52 -22.69
CA ALA A 17 3.36 15.37 -21.29
C ALA A 17 4.58 15.18 -20.40
N ASP A 18 4.59 15.83 -19.23
CA ASP A 18 5.70 15.79 -18.27
C ASP A 18 5.72 14.53 -17.42
N VAL A 19 4.54 13.87 -17.26
CA VAL A 19 4.38 12.75 -16.32
C VAL A 19 3.39 11.71 -16.84
N ILE A 20 3.67 10.45 -16.52
CA ILE A 20 2.75 9.34 -16.70
C ILE A 20 2.25 8.90 -15.31
N CYS A 21 0.93 8.76 -15.16
CA CYS A 21 0.32 8.10 -14.02
C CYS A 21 0.18 6.59 -14.34
N TYR A 22 1.05 5.78 -13.76
CA TYR A 22 1.10 4.34 -14.02
C TYR A 22 0.24 3.58 -13.00
N THR A 23 -0.90 3.08 -13.46
CA THR A 23 -1.90 2.36 -12.65
C THR A 23 -2.27 0.99 -13.23
N ALA A 24 -1.41 0.44 -14.11
CA ALA A 24 -1.64 -0.89 -14.68
C ALA A 24 -1.50 -1.99 -13.61
N SER A 25 -2.33 -3.03 -13.69
CA SER A 25 -2.24 -4.16 -12.76
C SER A 25 -0.88 -4.84 -12.83
N SER A 26 -0.29 -5.10 -11.66
CA SER A 26 1.00 -5.81 -11.50
C SER A 26 0.82 -7.29 -11.14
N ASP A 27 -0.37 -7.70 -10.69
CA ASP A 27 -0.62 -9.01 -10.07
C ASP A 27 -0.30 -10.19 -11.00
N ILE A 28 -0.51 -10.00 -12.30
CA ILE A 28 -0.30 -11.04 -13.32
C ILE A 28 1.00 -10.85 -14.12
N ARG A 29 1.76 -9.76 -13.89
CA ARG A 29 2.95 -9.44 -14.69
C ARG A 29 3.99 -8.61 -13.92
N PRO A 30 4.43 -9.02 -12.72
CA PRO A 30 5.31 -8.21 -11.88
C PRO A 30 6.65 -7.85 -12.56
N ASP A 31 7.26 -8.79 -13.29
CA ASP A 31 8.54 -8.56 -13.98
C ASP A 31 8.42 -7.51 -15.09
N ALA A 32 7.28 -7.48 -15.80
CA ALA A 32 7.04 -6.52 -16.86
C ALA A 32 6.80 -5.09 -16.37
N VAL A 33 6.40 -4.91 -15.11
CA VAL A 33 6.19 -3.57 -14.53
C VAL A 33 7.48 -2.78 -14.50
N VAL A 34 8.56 -3.39 -14.02
CA VAL A 34 9.87 -2.71 -13.95
C VAL A 34 10.39 -2.35 -15.34
N ASP A 35 10.19 -3.23 -16.35
CA ASP A 35 10.56 -2.96 -17.74
C ASP A 35 9.75 -1.80 -18.32
N ASP A 36 8.44 -1.78 -18.12
CA ASP A 36 7.55 -0.70 -18.53
C ASP A 36 7.99 0.65 -17.92
N LEU A 37 8.26 0.67 -16.61
CA LEU A 37 8.71 1.86 -15.89
C LEU A 37 10.07 2.36 -16.41
N CYS A 38 11.04 1.48 -16.56
CA CYS A 38 12.35 1.84 -17.13
C CYS A 38 12.22 2.45 -18.52
N ARG A 39 11.38 1.88 -19.39
CA ARG A 39 11.11 2.43 -20.72
C ARG A 39 10.52 3.84 -20.69
N MET A 40 9.56 4.09 -19.80
CA MET A 40 8.93 5.41 -19.64
C MET A 40 9.93 6.44 -19.12
N LEU A 41 10.68 6.08 -18.08
CA LEU A 41 11.66 6.94 -17.42
C LEU A 41 12.80 7.31 -18.38
N ALA A 42 13.44 6.33 -19.03
CA ALA A 42 14.49 6.55 -20.01
C ALA A 42 13.98 7.33 -21.25
N GLY A 43 12.68 7.20 -21.57
CA GLY A 43 12.01 7.96 -22.63
C GLY A 43 11.70 9.41 -22.28
N GLY A 44 12.17 9.94 -21.13
CA GLY A 44 12.01 11.33 -20.75
C GLY A 44 10.67 11.64 -20.06
N LYS A 45 9.96 10.64 -19.52
CA LYS A 45 8.71 10.83 -18.79
C LYS A 45 8.91 10.57 -17.31
N ASN A 46 8.58 11.55 -16.46
CA ASN A 46 8.44 11.28 -15.04
C ASN A 46 7.29 10.28 -14.81
N VAL A 47 7.36 9.47 -13.77
CA VAL A 47 6.31 8.49 -13.48
C VAL A 47 5.88 8.60 -12.04
N VAL A 48 4.57 8.69 -11.81
CA VAL A 48 3.92 8.45 -10.53
C VAL A 48 3.04 7.21 -10.62
N GLY A 49 3.05 6.36 -9.61
CA GLY A 49 2.33 5.08 -9.68
C GLY A 49 1.76 4.62 -8.36
N THR A 50 0.84 3.65 -8.47
CA THR A 50 0.24 2.94 -7.33
C THR A 50 0.31 1.42 -7.52
N SER A 51 0.85 0.96 -8.65
CA SER A 51 0.58 -0.37 -9.18
C SER A 51 1.35 -1.50 -8.53
N PHE A 52 2.60 -1.29 -8.16
CA PHE A 52 3.45 -2.37 -7.66
C PHE A 52 3.98 -2.02 -6.28
N VAL A 53 3.37 -2.63 -5.27
CA VAL A 53 3.63 -2.29 -3.86
C VAL A 53 5.10 -2.37 -3.45
N PRO A 54 5.90 -3.36 -3.87
CA PRO A 54 7.33 -3.37 -3.57
C PRO A 54 8.06 -2.09 -3.97
N LEU A 55 7.56 -1.37 -4.98
CA LEU A 55 8.13 -0.09 -5.41
C LEU A 55 7.79 1.11 -4.51
N LEU A 56 7.05 0.91 -3.43
CA LEU A 56 6.95 1.89 -2.34
C LEU A 56 8.33 2.18 -1.74
N TYR A 57 9.17 1.13 -1.66
CA TYR A 57 10.56 1.23 -1.25
C TYR A 57 11.46 0.35 -2.14
N PRO A 58 11.83 0.80 -3.34
CA PRO A 58 12.55 0.00 -4.32
C PRO A 58 13.87 -0.59 -3.84
N ALA A 59 14.49 -0.02 -2.79
CA ALA A 59 15.68 -0.59 -2.17
C ALA A 59 15.45 -1.97 -1.55
N ALA A 60 14.20 -2.31 -1.22
CA ALA A 60 13.79 -3.62 -0.70
C ALA A 60 13.02 -4.48 -1.74
N ALA A 61 12.87 -4.00 -2.98
CA ALA A 61 12.04 -4.67 -4.00
C ALA A 61 12.73 -5.86 -4.71
N GLY A 62 13.95 -6.21 -4.30
CA GLY A 62 14.76 -7.29 -4.87
C GLY A 62 15.98 -6.81 -5.64
N ASP A 63 16.85 -7.76 -5.99
CA ASP A 63 18.15 -7.47 -6.57
C ASP A 63 18.06 -6.71 -7.90
N GLY A 64 18.76 -5.57 -7.96
CA GLY A 64 18.91 -4.76 -9.16
C GLY A 64 17.68 -3.93 -9.56
N VAL A 65 16.57 -3.97 -8.83
CA VAL A 65 15.37 -3.17 -9.17
C VAL A 65 15.63 -1.68 -8.99
N LEU A 66 16.19 -1.27 -7.86
CA LEU A 66 16.52 0.13 -7.59
C LEU A 66 17.52 0.66 -8.63
N GLU A 67 18.61 -0.08 -8.88
CA GLU A 67 19.68 0.30 -9.82
C GLU A 67 19.13 0.48 -11.24
N ARG A 68 18.22 -0.39 -11.68
CA ARG A 68 17.58 -0.30 -12.99
C ARG A 68 16.72 0.96 -13.11
N LEU A 69 15.90 1.24 -12.10
CA LEU A 69 15.04 2.44 -12.07
C LEU A 69 15.89 3.71 -11.99
N GLU A 70 16.93 3.74 -11.15
CA GLU A 70 17.85 4.87 -11.06
C GLU A 70 18.57 5.13 -12.40
N ALA A 71 19.08 4.08 -13.05
CA ALA A 71 19.73 4.21 -14.36
C ALA A 71 18.77 4.79 -15.42
N ALA A 72 17.52 4.31 -15.46
CA ALA A 72 16.51 4.83 -16.38
C ALA A 72 16.15 6.30 -16.08
N CYS A 73 16.03 6.66 -14.80
CA CYS A 73 15.81 8.04 -14.40
C CYS A 73 16.96 8.97 -14.84
N GLN A 74 18.20 8.53 -14.66
CA GLN A 74 19.38 9.30 -15.08
C GLN A 74 19.47 9.45 -16.58
N GLU A 75 19.18 8.39 -17.35
CA GLU A 75 19.16 8.41 -18.82
C GLU A 75 18.14 9.41 -19.36
N GLY A 76 16.91 9.41 -18.82
CA GLY A 76 15.84 10.27 -19.31
C GLY A 76 15.78 11.65 -18.63
N GLY A 77 16.58 11.91 -17.59
CA GLY A 77 16.48 13.14 -16.79
C GLY A 77 15.16 13.21 -16.00
N THR A 78 14.65 12.10 -15.50
CA THR A 78 13.31 11.93 -14.94
C THR A 78 13.30 11.43 -13.50
N SER A 79 12.14 11.49 -12.87
CA SER A 79 11.93 10.99 -11.51
C SER A 79 10.78 9.98 -11.45
N PHE A 80 10.92 9.00 -10.56
CA PHE A 80 9.92 7.99 -10.27
C PHE A 80 9.44 8.10 -8.82
N TYR A 81 8.12 7.99 -8.60
CA TYR A 81 7.50 7.93 -7.27
C TYR A 81 6.32 6.97 -7.28
N ASN A 82 6.31 6.00 -6.36
CA ASN A 82 5.21 5.06 -6.16
C ASN A 82 4.68 5.15 -4.74
N SER A 83 3.35 5.28 -4.57
CA SER A 83 2.71 5.38 -3.26
C SER A 83 1.20 5.12 -3.37
N GLY A 84 0.52 5.26 -2.24
CA GLY A 84 -0.92 5.17 -2.09
C GLY A 84 -1.32 5.60 -0.69
N ILE A 85 -2.54 5.23 -0.27
CA ILE A 85 -2.95 5.40 1.12
C ILE A 85 -2.50 4.21 1.97
N ASP A 86 -2.80 2.99 1.54
CA ASP A 86 -2.36 1.73 2.13
C ASP A 86 -2.24 0.65 1.03
N PRO A 87 -1.01 0.17 0.78
CA PRO A 87 0.28 0.61 1.35
C PRO A 87 0.70 2.01 0.90
N GLY A 88 1.18 2.83 1.84
CA GLY A 88 1.71 4.17 1.54
C GLY A 88 1.60 5.18 2.66
N PHE A 89 0.86 6.27 2.42
CA PHE A 89 0.81 7.40 3.37
C PHE A 89 0.07 7.05 4.67
N GLY A 90 -1.03 6.31 4.61
CA GLY A 90 -1.88 5.99 5.77
C GLY A 90 -1.17 5.12 6.81
N ASN A 91 -0.20 4.33 6.38
CA ASN A 91 0.66 3.56 7.28
C ASN A 91 2.09 4.14 7.34
N ALA A 92 2.95 3.92 6.37
CA ALA A 92 4.35 4.36 6.42
C ALA A 92 4.49 5.89 6.59
N GLY A 93 3.75 6.66 5.80
CA GLY A 93 3.85 8.11 5.81
C GLY A 93 3.51 8.73 7.16
N LEU A 94 2.37 8.36 7.72
CA LEU A 94 1.94 8.85 9.03
C LEU A 94 2.88 8.39 10.14
N ALA A 95 3.32 7.12 10.11
CA ALA A 95 4.25 6.60 11.12
C ALA A 95 5.58 7.36 11.14
N ILE A 96 6.19 7.62 9.97
CA ILE A 96 7.45 8.36 9.85
C ILE A 96 7.29 9.81 10.33
N HIS A 97 6.19 10.48 9.93
CA HIS A 97 5.97 11.87 10.35
C HIS A 97 5.70 11.98 11.85
N LEU A 98 4.97 11.03 12.45
CA LEU A 98 4.73 10.99 13.88
C LEU A 98 6.00 10.67 14.68
N ALA A 99 6.85 9.77 14.18
CA ALA A 99 8.11 9.43 14.83
C ALA A 99 9.04 10.63 15.00
N ALA A 100 8.93 11.66 14.15
CA ALA A 100 9.66 12.92 14.32
C ALA A 100 9.32 13.69 15.59
N LEU A 101 8.23 13.35 16.28
CA LEU A 101 7.85 13.93 17.59
C LEU A 101 8.49 13.17 18.77
N CYS A 102 9.09 11.99 18.52
CA CYS A 102 9.65 11.13 19.56
C CYS A 102 11.14 11.42 19.76
N LYS A 103 11.56 11.41 21.02
CA LYS A 103 12.99 11.34 21.40
C LYS A 103 13.54 9.92 21.17
N GLU A 104 12.72 8.92 21.48
CA GLU A 104 13.05 7.51 21.36
C GLU A 104 11.84 6.75 20.79
N VAL A 105 12.09 5.79 19.91
CA VAL A 105 11.08 4.91 19.33
C VAL A 105 11.43 3.47 19.64
N ASP A 106 10.61 2.81 20.46
CA ASP A 106 10.76 1.40 20.78
C ASP A 106 10.01 0.50 19.81
N THR A 107 8.76 0.85 19.52
CA THR A 107 7.87 0.08 18.64
C THR A 107 6.99 0.99 17.80
N ILE A 108 6.65 0.54 16.58
CA ILE A 108 5.64 1.17 15.74
C ILE A 108 4.65 0.08 15.30
N ARG A 109 3.35 0.33 15.50
CA ARG A 109 2.28 -0.51 14.94
C ARG A 109 1.39 0.35 14.06
N MET A 110 1.23 -0.08 12.83
CA MET A 110 0.41 0.58 11.80
C MET A 110 -0.74 -0.35 11.45
N MET A 111 -1.96 0.14 11.60
CA MET A 111 -3.15 -0.70 11.45
C MET A 111 -4.09 -0.11 10.42
N GLU A 112 -4.68 -0.99 9.59
CA GLU A 112 -5.91 -0.72 8.87
C GLU A 112 -7.05 -1.56 9.49
N ILE A 113 -8.17 -0.92 9.85
CA ILE A 113 -9.33 -1.57 10.46
C ILE A 113 -10.53 -1.21 9.58
N VAL A 114 -11.03 -2.16 8.80
CA VAL A 114 -12.01 -1.88 7.75
C VAL A 114 -13.06 -2.97 7.63
N ASN A 115 -14.31 -2.53 7.38
CA ASN A 115 -15.39 -3.37 6.91
C ASN A 115 -15.39 -3.37 5.38
N TYR A 116 -15.17 -4.53 4.77
CA TYR A 116 -15.09 -4.70 3.32
C TYR A 116 -16.40 -5.12 2.64
N ALA A 117 -17.52 -5.15 3.35
CA ALA A 117 -18.81 -5.59 2.78
C ALA A 117 -19.26 -4.76 1.57
N THR A 118 -18.84 -3.50 1.47
CA THR A 118 -19.16 -2.61 0.35
C THR A 118 -18.17 -2.65 -0.80
N TRP A 119 -17.06 -3.42 -0.68
CA TRP A 119 -16.07 -3.55 -1.74
C TRP A 119 -16.60 -4.40 -2.89
N ASP A 120 -16.88 -3.76 -4.02
CA ASP A 120 -17.45 -4.40 -5.22
C ASP A 120 -16.35 -4.84 -6.19
N ASN A 121 -15.60 -5.85 -5.80
CA ASN A 121 -14.63 -6.54 -6.65
C ASN A 121 -14.59 -8.03 -6.28
N PRO A 122 -15.36 -8.89 -6.95
CA PRO A 122 -15.45 -10.32 -6.62
C PRO A 122 -14.11 -11.06 -6.66
N PHE A 123 -13.21 -10.70 -7.59
CA PHE A 123 -11.88 -11.34 -7.65
C PHE A 123 -11.06 -11.03 -6.40
N THR A 124 -10.99 -9.77 -5.99
CA THR A 124 -10.30 -9.39 -4.76
C THR A 124 -10.91 -10.06 -3.54
N MET A 125 -12.24 -10.03 -3.42
CA MET A 125 -12.93 -10.55 -2.25
C MET A 125 -12.83 -12.07 -2.11
N PHE A 126 -13.09 -12.81 -3.20
CA PHE A 126 -13.20 -14.26 -3.13
C PHE A 126 -11.91 -15.00 -3.44
N GLU A 127 -11.05 -14.46 -4.32
CA GLU A 127 -9.82 -15.17 -4.71
C GLU A 127 -8.59 -14.61 -3.97
N ILE A 128 -8.41 -13.30 -3.89
CA ILE A 128 -7.27 -12.72 -3.17
C ILE A 128 -7.46 -12.88 -1.66
N MET A 129 -8.53 -12.31 -1.11
CA MET A 129 -8.77 -12.32 0.34
C MET A 129 -9.30 -13.66 0.85
N GLY A 130 -10.01 -14.42 0.01
CA GLY A 130 -10.52 -15.74 0.37
C GLY A 130 -11.81 -15.71 1.19
N PHE A 131 -12.57 -14.61 1.19
CA PHE A 131 -13.93 -14.61 1.76
C PHE A 131 -14.79 -15.66 1.06
N GLY A 132 -15.67 -16.32 1.80
CA GLY A 132 -16.48 -17.40 1.26
C GLY A 132 -15.74 -18.72 1.02
N LYS A 133 -14.42 -18.79 1.32
CA LYS A 133 -13.64 -20.04 1.24
C LYS A 133 -13.75 -20.84 2.55
N PRO A 134 -13.57 -22.17 2.51
CA PRO A 134 -13.74 -22.99 3.71
C PRO A 134 -12.60 -22.87 4.72
N ASP A 135 -11.40 -22.50 4.28
CA ASP A 135 -10.23 -22.35 5.14
C ASP A 135 -9.16 -21.41 4.50
N PRO A 136 -8.18 -20.92 5.28
CA PRO A 136 -7.18 -19.95 4.82
C PRO A 136 -6.29 -20.44 3.67
N SER A 137 -6.12 -21.74 3.46
CA SER A 137 -5.26 -22.27 2.39
C SER A 137 -5.79 -21.96 0.98
N HIS A 138 -7.03 -21.51 0.87
CA HIS A 138 -7.67 -21.07 -0.36
C HIS A 138 -7.60 -19.57 -0.60
N SER A 139 -7.01 -18.80 0.32
CA SER A 139 -6.74 -17.36 0.16
C SER A 139 -5.38 -17.15 -0.48
N LEU A 140 -5.33 -16.43 -1.58
CA LEU A 140 -4.05 -16.06 -2.19
C LEU A 140 -3.25 -15.11 -1.28
N LEU A 141 -3.93 -14.20 -0.58
CA LEU A 141 -3.32 -13.26 0.34
C LEU A 141 -2.66 -13.93 1.55
N LEU A 142 -3.28 -15.01 2.08
CA LEU A 142 -2.77 -15.71 3.25
C LEU A 142 -1.79 -16.84 2.89
N SER A 143 -1.43 -16.99 1.62
CA SER A 143 -0.35 -17.89 1.21
C SER A 143 1.00 -17.38 1.73
N PRO A 144 1.93 -18.27 2.12
CA PRO A 144 3.23 -17.87 2.66
C PRO A 144 3.98 -16.88 1.75
N GLY A 145 4.42 -15.76 2.30
CA GLY A 145 5.12 -14.70 1.59
C GLY A 145 4.22 -13.66 0.91
N SER A 146 2.91 -13.91 0.78
CA SER A 146 2.01 -12.99 0.06
C SER A 146 1.77 -11.69 0.83
N THR A 147 1.58 -11.76 2.15
CA THR A 147 1.41 -10.54 2.97
C THR A 147 2.72 -9.75 3.04
N THR A 148 3.87 -10.41 3.08
CA THR A 148 5.18 -9.76 2.98
C THR A 148 5.38 -9.08 1.62
N LEU A 149 4.97 -9.70 0.53
CA LEU A 149 4.99 -9.07 -0.79
C LEU A 149 4.08 -7.83 -0.83
N GLY A 150 2.92 -7.89 -0.16
CA GLY A 150 1.95 -6.80 -0.10
C GLY A 150 2.39 -5.62 0.79
N TRP A 151 3.08 -5.86 1.90
CA TRP A 151 3.38 -4.79 2.89
C TRP A 151 4.82 -4.79 3.41
N GLY A 152 5.68 -5.73 3.03
CA GLY A 152 7.08 -5.75 3.48
C GLY A 152 7.81 -4.44 3.19
N ALA A 153 7.57 -3.85 2.02
CA ALA A 153 8.13 -2.54 1.65
C ALA A 153 7.72 -1.39 2.60
N VAL A 154 6.54 -1.50 3.26
CA VAL A 154 6.11 -0.53 4.29
C VAL A 154 7.02 -0.60 5.51
N LEU A 155 7.29 -1.83 6.00
CA LEU A 155 8.14 -2.03 7.17
C LEU A 155 9.56 -1.55 6.92
N GLU A 156 10.12 -1.89 5.77
CA GLU A 156 11.46 -1.48 5.35
C GLU A 156 11.57 0.05 5.17
N LEU A 157 10.56 0.69 4.59
CA LEU A 157 10.51 2.14 4.45
C LEU A 157 10.45 2.86 5.80
N VAL A 158 9.63 2.36 6.73
CA VAL A 158 9.52 2.91 8.10
C VAL A 158 10.83 2.69 8.84
N ALA A 159 11.41 1.50 8.76
CA ALA A 159 12.70 1.17 9.38
C ALA A 159 13.81 2.12 8.89
N ALA A 160 13.92 2.32 7.57
CA ALA A 160 14.85 3.28 6.98
C ALA A 160 14.59 4.71 7.48
N GLY A 161 13.32 5.11 7.60
CA GLY A 161 12.91 6.44 8.08
C GLY A 161 13.32 6.75 9.51
N ILE A 162 13.40 5.72 10.38
CA ILE A 162 13.83 5.87 11.79
C ILE A 162 15.26 5.38 12.03
N GLY A 163 15.99 5.02 10.97
CA GLY A 163 17.37 4.54 11.08
C GLY A 163 17.51 3.14 11.72
N LEU A 164 16.50 2.28 11.59
CA LEU A 164 16.49 0.92 12.08
C LEU A 164 16.81 -0.06 10.94
N HIS A 165 17.49 -1.15 11.24
CA HIS A 165 17.64 -2.30 10.34
C HIS A 165 16.76 -3.45 10.84
N LEU A 166 16.00 -4.07 9.94
CA LEU A 166 15.21 -5.26 10.26
C LEU A 166 16.02 -6.51 9.92
N ASP A 167 16.06 -7.46 10.85
CA ASP A 167 16.76 -8.73 10.69
C ASP A 167 15.88 -9.75 9.96
N GLU A 168 14.54 -9.69 10.20
CA GLU A 168 13.57 -10.66 9.72
C GLU A 168 12.18 -10.05 9.63
N LEU A 169 11.37 -10.54 8.66
CA LEU A 169 9.93 -10.30 8.57
C LEU A 169 9.17 -11.60 8.85
N ILE A 170 8.19 -11.55 9.75
CA ILE A 170 7.37 -12.69 10.16
C ILE A 170 5.91 -12.41 9.81
N GLU A 171 5.23 -13.39 9.18
CA GLU A 171 3.81 -13.32 8.87
C GLU A 171 2.98 -14.07 9.92
N ARG A 172 1.86 -13.48 10.33
CA ARG A 172 0.87 -14.10 11.21
C ARG A 172 -0.52 -13.79 10.70
N HIS A 173 -1.45 -14.71 10.84
CA HIS A 173 -2.86 -14.45 10.52
C HIS A 173 -3.81 -15.29 11.37
N GLU A 174 -5.02 -14.82 11.48
CA GLU A 174 -6.19 -15.51 12.02
C GLU A 174 -7.42 -15.17 11.17
N VAL A 175 -8.41 -16.04 11.15
CA VAL A 175 -9.66 -15.84 10.40
C VAL A 175 -10.85 -16.15 11.29
N ILE A 176 -11.99 -15.53 10.95
CA ILE A 176 -13.31 -15.88 11.51
C ILE A 176 -14.22 -16.37 10.40
N TYR A 177 -15.24 -17.10 10.79
CA TYR A 177 -16.19 -17.72 9.88
C TYR A 177 -17.58 -17.13 10.06
N ALA A 178 -18.30 -17.00 8.96
CA ALA A 178 -19.65 -16.45 8.92
C ALA A 178 -20.62 -17.32 9.76
N PRO A 179 -21.28 -16.76 10.78
CA PRO A 179 -22.25 -17.49 11.59
C PRO A 179 -23.59 -17.69 10.86
N THR A 180 -23.84 -17.01 9.78
CA THR A 180 -24.96 -17.09 8.83
C THR A 180 -24.52 -16.59 7.48
N ASP A 181 -25.30 -16.81 6.45
CA ASP A 181 -25.04 -16.17 5.14
C ASP A 181 -24.95 -14.64 5.27
N ILE A 182 -23.99 -14.04 4.55
CA ILE A 182 -23.72 -12.59 4.54
C ILE A 182 -23.81 -12.10 3.09
N GLU A 183 -24.74 -11.18 2.84
CA GLU A 183 -24.81 -10.47 1.55
C GLU A 183 -23.85 -9.28 1.57
N ILE A 184 -22.96 -9.21 0.58
CA ILE A 184 -22.00 -8.12 0.38
C ILE A 184 -22.09 -7.60 -1.06
N ALA A 185 -21.45 -6.48 -1.35
CA ALA A 185 -21.49 -5.90 -2.71
C ALA A 185 -20.96 -6.86 -3.78
N SER A 186 -19.97 -7.69 -3.45
CA SER A 186 -19.36 -8.66 -4.37
C SER A 186 -20.14 -9.98 -4.51
N GLY A 187 -21.18 -10.23 -3.70
CA GLY A 187 -21.98 -11.49 -3.71
C GLY A 187 -22.31 -12.01 -2.33
N THR A 188 -22.55 -13.31 -2.20
CA THR A 188 -22.91 -13.97 -0.94
C THR A 188 -21.74 -14.73 -0.36
N VAL A 189 -21.46 -14.53 0.93
CA VAL A 189 -20.54 -15.33 1.74
C VAL A 189 -21.38 -16.30 2.57
N ALA A 190 -21.23 -17.61 2.31
CA ALA A 190 -22.06 -18.64 2.93
C ALA A 190 -21.68 -18.87 4.39
N GLU A 191 -22.66 -19.32 5.20
CA GLU A 191 -22.44 -19.77 6.57
C GLU A 191 -21.29 -20.78 6.66
N GLY A 192 -20.43 -20.64 7.68
CA GLY A 192 -19.30 -21.51 7.93
C GLY A 192 -18.09 -21.29 7.02
N THR A 193 -18.10 -20.24 6.20
CA THR A 193 -16.95 -19.84 5.38
C THR A 193 -16.29 -18.57 5.92
N ILE A 194 -15.06 -18.25 5.46
CA ILE A 194 -14.30 -17.10 5.95
C ILE A 194 -15.09 -15.80 5.73
N SER A 195 -15.28 -15.03 6.80
CA SER A 195 -15.97 -13.73 6.82
C SER A 195 -15.15 -12.59 7.43
N GLY A 196 -13.99 -12.87 7.93
CA GLY A 196 -13.04 -11.88 8.41
C GLY A 196 -11.65 -12.47 8.52
N MET A 197 -10.66 -11.60 8.45
CA MET A 197 -9.26 -11.94 8.66
C MET A 197 -8.54 -10.83 9.42
N ARG A 198 -7.60 -11.23 10.21
CA ARG A 198 -6.61 -10.37 10.82
C ARG A 198 -5.24 -10.91 10.48
N PHE A 199 -4.37 -10.10 9.90
CA PHE A 199 -3.01 -10.52 9.61
C PHE A 199 -2.01 -9.45 10.04
N GLU A 200 -0.81 -9.90 10.36
CA GLU A 200 0.31 -9.06 10.76
C GLU A 200 1.55 -9.43 9.94
N ILE A 201 2.29 -8.40 9.55
CA ILE A 201 3.68 -8.54 9.13
C ILE A 201 4.50 -7.85 10.22
N VAL A 202 5.40 -8.60 10.83
CA VAL A 202 6.19 -8.19 11.99
C VAL A 202 7.65 -8.07 11.62
N GLY A 203 8.19 -6.87 11.71
CA GLY A 203 9.62 -6.60 11.55
C GLY A 203 10.36 -6.79 12.87
N ILE A 204 11.33 -7.70 12.83
CA ILE A 204 12.20 -8.03 13.98
C ILE A 204 13.52 -7.26 13.84
N ALA A 205 13.99 -6.66 14.92
CA ALA A 205 15.31 -6.14 15.05
C ALA A 205 15.87 -6.43 16.46
N ASP A 206 17.09 -6.89 16.54
CA ASP A 206 17.75 -7.32 17.81
C ASP A 206 16.89 -8.34 18.60
N GLY A 207 16.22 -9.25 17.87
CA GLY A 207 15.37 -10.30 18.45
C GLY A 207 14.06 -9.80 19.06
N LYS A 208 13.64 -8.56 18.77
CA LYS A 208 12.40 -7.95 19.27
C LYS A 208 11.50 -7.51 18.13
N GLU A 209 10.19 -7.57 18.36
CA GLU A 209 9.20 -6.95 17.47
C GLU A 209 9.33 -5.42 17.56
N ARG A 210 9.67 -4.78 16.44
CA ARG A 210 9.92 -3.34 16.41
C ARG A 210 8.89 -2.60 15.55
N ILE A 211 8.54 -3.14 14.40
CA ILE A 211 7.60 -2.53 13.46
C ILE A 211 6.57 -3.58 13.07
N VAL A 212 5.29 -3.24 13.13
CA VAL A 212 4.19 -4.14 12.77
C VAL A 212 3.24 -3.41 11.81
N VAL A 213 2.93 -4.05 10.70
CA VAL A 213 1.73 -3.75 9.91
C VAL A 213 0.66 -4.76 10.29
N GLU A 214 -0.53 -4.29 10.61
CA GLU A 214 -1.66 -5.11 11.01
C GLU A 214 -2.91 -4.71 10.22
N HIS A 215 -3.57 -5.69 9.62
CA HIS A 215 -4.86 -5.50 8.96
C HIS A 215 -5.94 -6.28 9.69
N VAL A 216 -7.05 -5.59 9.97
CA VAL A 216 -8.27 -6.15 10.54
C VAL A 216 -9.40 -5.92 9.55
N THR A 217 -9.73 -6.95 8.79
CA THR A 217 -10.70 -6.89 7.71
C THR A 217 -11.88 -7.78 8.03
N ARG A 218 -13.08 -7.22 8.04
CA ARG A 218 -14.34 -7.90 8.37
C ARG A 218 -15.42 -7.61 7.35
N LEU A 219 -16.45 -8.45 7.34
CA LEU A 219 -17.69 -8.22 6.59
C LEU A 219 -18.83 -7.74 7.49
N ARG A 220 -18.74 -8.00 8.81
CA ARG A 220 -19.64 -7.47 9.85
C ARG A 220 -18.82 -7.17 11.10
N ASP A 221 -19.01 -5.99 11.67
CA ASP A 221 -18.20 -5.50 12.79
C ASP A 221 -18.43 -6.29 14.07
N GLU A 222 -19.63 -6.84 14.26
CA GLU A 222 -20.02 -7.63 15.42
C GLU A 222 -19.44 -9.06 15.45
N ASP A 223 -18.93 -9.57 14.33
CA ASP A 223 -18.49 -10.97 14.22
C ASP A 223 -17.13 -11.25 14.92
N ALA A 224 -16.35 -10.22 15.25
CA ALA A 224 -15.08 -10.35 15.96
C ALA A 224 -14.91 -9.22 16.99
N PRO A 225 -15.69 -9.24 18.10
CA PRO A 225 -15.67 -8.17 19.09
C PRO A 225 -14.34 -8.06 19.85
N GLU A 226 -13.55 -9.14 19.92
CA GLU A 226 -12.24 -9.17 20.55
C GLU A 226 -11.10 -8.61 19.68
N TRP A 227 -11.33 -8.49 18.37
CA TRP A 227 -10.35 -7.86 17.48
C TRP A 227 -10.36 -6.33 17.65
N PRO A 228 -9.29 -5.64 17.27
CA PRO A 228 -9.25 -4.18 17.29
C PRO A 228 -10.48 -3.56 16.65
N GLN A 229 -11.15 -2.68 17.39
CA GLN A 229 -12.36 -2.00 16.96
C GLN A 229 -12.05 -0.60 16.44
N GLY A 230 -12.92 -0.05 15.60
CA GLY A 230 -12.79 1.24 14.95
C GLY A 230 -12.89 1.12 13.43
N ALA A 231 -12.58 2.21 12.74
CA ALA A 231 -12.54 2.28 11.27
C ALA A 231 -11.34 3.11 10.81
N GLY A 232 -10.76 2.75 9.67
CA GLY A 232 -9.66 3.49 9.06
C GLY A 232 -8.29 3.08 9.55
N TYR A 233 -7.39 4.06 9.72
CA TYR A 233 -5.99 3.82 10.06
C TYR A 233 -5.73 4.14 11.52
N ARG A 234 -4.89 3.33 12.17
CA ARG A 234 -4.42 3.58 13.53
C ARG A 234 -2.90 3.38 13.57
N ILE A 235 -2.20 4.41 14.08
CA ILE A 235 -0.76 4.35 14.32
C ILE A 235 -0.53 4.40 15.82
N LEU A 236 0.22 3.42 16.33
CA LEU A 236 0.68 3.38 17.71
C LEU A 236 2.21 3.42 17.71
N ILE A 237 2.79 4.38 18.41
CA ILE A 237 4.23 4.43 18.64
C ILE A 237 4.47 4.28 20.14
N GLY A 238 5.20 3.24 20.51
CA GLY A 238 5.76 3.07 21.85
C GLY A 238 7.14 3.67 21.89
N GLY A 239 7.41 4.52 22.89
CA GLY A 239 8.67 5.25 23.04
C GLY A 239 8.53 6.45 23.97
N GLU A 240 9.28 7.50 23.71
CA GLU A 240 9.19 8.75 24.48
C GLU A 240 9.00 9.95 23.55
N PRO A 241 7.82 10.58 23.52
CA PRO A 241 6.57 10.15 24.16
C PRO A 241 5.92 8.96 23.43
N ASN A 242 4.98 8.28 24.09
CA ASN A 242 4.06 7.36 23.42
C ASN A 242 3.04 8.14 22.58
N LEU A 243 2.73 7.67 21.38
CA LEU A 243 1.77 8.32 20.49
C LEU A 243 0.68 7.36 20.02
N LYS A 244 -0.51 7.88 19.85
CA LYS A 244 -1.63 7.22 19.18
C LYS A 244 -2.27 8.21 18.21
N LEU A 245 -2.42 7.79 16.95
CA LEU A 245 -3.22 8.46 15.93
C LEU A 245 -4.34 7.54 15.47
N GLU A 246 -5.52 8.08 15.27
CA GLU A 246 -6.63 7.44 14.55
C GLU A 246 -7.07 8.37 13.42
N LEU A 247 -7.17 7.82 12.21
CA LEU A 247 -7.58 8.52 11.01
C LEU A 247 -8.72 7.75 10.35
N GLU A 248 -9.91 8.34 10.34
CA GLU A 248 -11.06 7.85 9.60
C GLU A 248 -11.18 8.58 8.28
N LEU A 249 -11.51 7.84 7.23
CA LEU A 249 -11.81 8.39 5.90
C LEU A 249 -13.29 8.19 5.59
N SER A 250 -13.90 9.21 5.01
CA SER A 250 -15.26 9.16 4.50
C SER A 250 -15.38 10.00 3.24
N SER A 251 -16.44 9.78 2.47
CA SER A 251 -16.74 10.53 1.27
C SER A 251 -18.26 10.75 1.17
N ASP A 252 -18.68 11.87 0.60
CA ASP A 252 -20.11 12.10 0.27
C ASP A 252 -20.64 11.08 -0.75
N HIS A 253 -19.77 10.30 -1.39
CA HIS A 253 -20.12 9.32 -2.43
C HIS A 253 -19.93 7.87 -1.99
N GLY A 254 -19.53 7.63 -0.76
CA GLY A 254 -19.29 6.28 -0.24
C GLY A 254 -18.58 6.28 1.11
N ASP A 255 -18.32 5.08 1.60
CA ASP A 255 -17.66 4.82 2.88
C ASP A 255 -16.12 4.89 2.81
N HIS A 256 -15.47 4.28 3.82
CA HIS A 256 -14.01 4.18 3.88
C HIS A 256 -13.42 3.54 2.62
N ASN A 257 -14.04 2.49 2.05
CA ASN A 257 -13.54 1.79 0.87
C ASN A 257 -13.46 2.73 -0.35
N HIS A 258 -14.51 3.52 -0.58
CA HIS A 258 -14.51 4.55 -1.62
C HIS A 258 -13.49 5.65 -1.32
N ALA A 259 -13.48 6.15 -0.09
CA ALA A 259 -12.57 7.22 0.32
C ALA A 259 -11.09 6.80 0.26
N GLY A 260 -10.77 5.54 0.57
CA GLY A 260 -9.43 4.96 0.46
C GLY A 260 -8.92 4.94 -0.99
N CYS A 261 -9.75 4.51 -1.95
CA CYS A 261 -9.41 4.57 -3.38
C CYS A 261 -9.15 6.01 -3.83
N LEU A 262 -10.01 6.96 -3.41
CA LEU A 262 -9.83 8.37 -3.73
C LEU A 262 -8.54 8.92 -3.11
N ALA A 263 -8.27 8.62 -1.85
CA ALA A 263 -7.06 9.06 -1.15
C ALA A 263 -5.79 8.49 -1.80
N THR A 264 -5.80 7.22 -2.21
CA THR A 264 -4.71 6.60 -2.99
C THR A 264 -4.42 7.38 -4.26
N ALA A 265 -5.45 7.63 -5.08
CA ALA A 265 -5.29 8.38 -6.33
C ALA A 265 -4.79 9.81 -6.09
N GLN A 266 -5.40 10.53 -5.14
CA GLN A 266 -5.04 11.91 -4.87
C GLN A 266 -3.64 12.04 -4.26
N HIS A 267 -3.19 11.08 -3.46
CA HIS A 267 -1.85 11.12 -2.89
C HIS A 267 -0.78 11.17 -3.99
N VAL A 268 -0.86 10.32 -5.00
CA VAL A 268 0.12 10.33 -6.10
C VAL A 268 -0.09 11.49 -7.08
N ILE A 269 -1.34 11.90 -7.34
CA ILE A 269 -1.63 13.05 -8.21
C ILE A 269 -1.07 14.35 -7.61
N ASN A 270 -1.26 14.56 -6.30
CA ASN A 270 -0.77 15.73 -5.60
C ASN A 270 0.77 15.77 -5.54
N ALA A 271 1.45 14.62 -5.64
CA ALA A 271 2.90 14.54 -5.71
C ALA A 271 3.50 15.01 -7.04
N ILE A 272 2.72 14.99 -8.14
CA ILE A 272 3.19 15.26 -9.50
C ILE A 272 4.08 16.51 -9.60
N PRO A 273 3.68 17.69 -9.07
CA PRO A 273 4.53 18.88 -9.18
C PRO A 273 5.91 18.72 -8.53
N ASN A 274 5.96 18.01 -7.40
CA ASN A 274 7.22 17.77 -6.68
C ASN A 274 8.08 16.73 -7.40
N VAL A 275 7.46 15.71 -8.00
CA VAL A 275 8.16 14.68 -8.78
C VAL A 275 8.77 15.28 -10.04
N VAL A 276 8.01 16.13 -10.76
CA VAL A 276 8.49 16.83 -11.98
C VAL A 276 9.62 17.80 -11.65
N ALA A 277 9.59 18.45 -10.49
CA ALA A 277 10.61 19.41 -10.08
C ALA A 277 11.81 18.78 -9.37
N ALA A 278 11.77 17.48 -9.08
CA ALA A 278 12.87 16.80 -8.39
C ALA A 278 14.06 16.54 -9.31
N GLU A 279 15.25 16.44 -8.73
CA GLU A 279 16.43 15.93 -9.43
C GLU A 279 16.14 14.48 -9.90
N PRO A 280 16.67 14.06 -11.05
CA PRO A 280 16.45 12.72 -11.58
C PRO A 280 16.73 11.62 -10.54
N GLY A 281 15.89 10.57 -10.55
CA GLY A 281 16.07 9.42 -9.67
C GLY A 281 14.79 8.96 -8.99
N VAL A 282 14.92 7.88 -8.24
CA VAL A 282 13.83 7.26 -7.47
C VAL A 282 13.50 8.09 -6.23
N LYS A 283 12.23 8.39 -6.05
CA LYS A 283 11.70 9.15 -4.91
C LYS A 283 10.85 8.27 -4.01
N THR A 284 10.99 8.51 -2.72
CA THR A 284 10.12 7.95 -1.68
C THR A 284 9.65 9.09 -0.78
N ILE A 285 8.80 8.79 0.19
CA ILE A 285 8.37 9.78 1.18
C ILE A 285 9.54 10.33 2.03
N LEU A 286 10.69 9.63 2.04
CA LEU A 286 11.89 10.06 2.80
C LEU A 286 12.66 11.18 2.10
N ASN A 287 12.54 11.34 0.79
CA ASN A 287 13.33 12.28 0.02
C ASN A 287 12.53 13.19 -0.93
N LEU A 288 11.20 12.97 -1.04
CA LEU A 288 10.33 13.90 -1.74
C LEU A 288 9.87 15.00 -0.78
N PRO A 289 9.96 16.30 -1.11
CA PRO A 289 9.44 17.37 -0.26
C PRO A 289 7.94 17.19 0.04
N THR A 290 7.50 17.65 1.19
CA THR A 290 6.08 17.61 1.59
C THR A 290 5.21 18.34 0.54
N TYR A 291 4.08 17.74 0.22
CA TYR A 291 3.11 18.27 -0.73
C TYR A 291 1.68 18.14 -0.19
N SER A 292 0.75 18.88 -0.79
CA SER A 292 -0.66 18.86 -0.41
C SER A 292 -1.56 19.09 -1.63
N ALA A 293 -2.86 18.90 -1.43
CA ALA A 293 -3.85 19.33 -2.40
C ALA A 293 -3.74 20.83 -2.66
N ARG A 294 -4.06 21.22 -3.89
CA ARG A 294 -4.19 22.64 -4.26
C ARG A 294 -5.63 23.07 -4.11
N ALA A 295 -5.85 24.25 -3.53
CA ALA A 295 -7.15 24.89 -3.42
C ALA A 295 -7.63 25.46 -4.75
#